data_683c44bf2d6ee983ff586083286ffeb7
#
_entry.id   683c44bf2d6ee983ff586083286ffeb7
#
_cell.length_a   1.000
_cell.length_b   1.000
_cell.length_c   1.000
_cell.angle_alpha   90.00
_cell.angle_beta   90.00
_cell.angle_gamma   90.00
#
_symmetry.space_group_name_H-M   'P 1'
#
loop_
_entity.id
_entity.type
_entity.pdbx_description
1 polymer ?
#
loop_
_entity_poly.entity_id
_entity_poly.type
_entity_poly.pdbx_seq_one_letter_code
_entity_poly.pdbx_strand_id
1 'polypeptide(L)'
;TYYRKLHDYVLSKVDKNKKNYVFLDEIQHVQNFEKVVDSLYIRDYIDLYITGSNAFFLSGELATLLTGRYIEQHVLPLSFQEFKQWHIENNPTIQQLSNRDLYAMYTRSSFPYTLAMTNQQETYDYLQAVYASVMFKDVIPRLNTEDINSLERVAKYLARVTG
;
A
#
# COMPACT_ATOMS: atom_id res chain seq x y z
N THR A 1 -20.88 15.24 -10.31
CA THR A 1 -20.14 14.76 -9.11
C THR A 1 -19.02 13.84 -9.57
N TYR A 2 -17.85 13.86 -8.89
CA TYR A 2 -16.66 13.12 -9.32
C TYR A 2 -16.88 11.61 -9.38
N TYR A 3 -17.61 11.04 -8.42
CA TYR A 3 -17.91 9.59 -8.41
C TYR A 3 -18.70 9.13 -9.65
N ARG A 4 -19.66 9.95 -10.16
CA ARG A 4 -20.39 9.62 -11.39
C ARG A 4 -19.48 9.57 -12.60
N LYS A 5 -18.55 10.52 -12.72
CA LYS A 5 -17.57 10.53 -13.80
C LYS A 5 -16.71 9.27 -13.79
N LEU A 6 -16.24 8.84 -12.62
CA LEU A 6 -15.48 7.60 -12.48
C LEU A 6 -16.31 6.38 -12.88
N HIS A 7 -17.54 6.29 -12.36
CA HIS A 7 -18.46 5.21 -12.69
C HIS A 7 -18.70 5.12 -14.22
N ASP A 8 -19.07 6.23 -14.85
CA ASP A 8 -19.37 6.27 -16.29
C ASP A 8 -18.12 5.97 -17.12
N TYR A 9 -16.96 6.43 -16.68
CA TYR A 9 -15.68 6.10 -17.31
C TYR A 9 -15.41 4.59 -17.27
N VAL A 10 -15.52 3.95 -16.11
CA VAL A 10 -15.34 2.50 -15.98
C VAL A 10 -16.32 1.76 -16.90
N LEU A 11 -17.59 2.11 -16.86
CA LEU A 11 -18.60 1.46 -17.71
C LEU A 11 -18.37 1.66 -19.20
N SER A 12 -17.72 2.74 -19.61
CA SER A 12 -17.35 2.98 -21.01
C SER A 12 -16.20 2.11 -21.50
N LYS A 13 -15.43 1.50 -20.57
CA LYS A 13 -14.23 0.70 -20.89
C LYS A 13 -14.45 -0.81 -20.79
N VAL A 14 -15.48 -1.25 -20.06
CA VAL A 14 -15.75 -2.67 -19.85
C VAL A 14 -16.54 -3.28 -21.00
N ASP A 15 -16.21 -4.52 -21.36
CA ASP A 15 -16.98 -5.33 -22.30
C ASP A 15 -17.96 -6.22 -21.54
N LYS A 16 -19.25 -6.02 -21.73
CA LYS A 16 -20.30 -6.77 -21.03
C LYS A 16 -20.35 -8.27 -21.37
N ASN A 17 -19.69 -8.66 -22.47
CA ASN A 17 -19.66 -10.05 -22.93
C ASN A 17 -18.43 -10.82 -22.40
N LYS A 18 -17.58 -10.17 -21.60
CA LYS A 18 -16.35 -10.73 -21.05
C LYS A 18 -16.23 -10.44 -19.58
N LYS A 19 -15.43 -11.24 -18.87
CA LYS A 19 -15.00 -10.91 -17.51
C LYS A 19 -14.00 -9.75 -17.58
N ASN A 20 -14.27 -8.68 -16.83
CA ASN A 20 -13.41 -7.52 -16.73
C ASN A 20 -12.83 -7.45 -15.32
N TYR A 21 -11.53 -7.20 -15.22
CA TYR A 21 -10.83 -6.93 -13.96
C TYR A 21 -10.61 -5.43 -13.83
N VAL A 22 -11.24 -4.83 -12.84
CA VAL A 22 -11.19 -3.38 -12.60
C VAL A 22 -10.41 -3.10 -11.33
N PHE A 23 -9.32 -2.35 -11.46
CA PHE A 23 -8.47 -1.95 -10.34
C PHE A 23 -8.67 -0.46 -10.10
N LEU A 24 -9.11 -0.10 -8.89
CA LEU A 24 -9.28 1.27 -8.44
C LEU A 24 -8.29 1.54 -7.31
N ASP A 25 -7.21 2.22 -7.65
CA ASP A 25 -6.13 2.52 -6.72
C ASP A 25 -6.41 3.82 -5.95
N GLU A 26 -6.11 3.82 -4.63
CA GLU A 26 -6.32 4.95 -3.74
C GLU A 26 -7.72 5.56 -3.84
N ILE A 27 -8.74 4.69 -3.89
CA ILE A 27 -10.13 5.07 -4.21
C ILE A 27 -10.72 6.08 -3.21
N GLN A 28 -10.21 6.16 -1.98
CA GLN A 28 -10.67 7.11 -0.96
C GLN A 28 -10.50 8.58 -1.36
N HIS A 29 -9.69 8.87 -2.39
CA HIS A 29 -9.59 10.23 -2.94
C HIS A 29 -10.82 10.65 -3.76
N VAL A 30 -11.72 9.74 -4.07
CA VAL A 30 -12.96 10.01 -4.79
C VAL A 30 -14.11 10.15 -3.79
N GLN A 31 -14.62 11.34 -3.63
CA GLN A 31 -15.76 11.59 -2.74
C GLN A 31 -16.96 10.71 -3.12
N ASN A 32 -17.58 10.04 -2.16
CA ASN A 32 -18.68 9.08 -2.31
C ASN A 32 -18.30 7.88 -3.21
N PHE A 33 -17.07 7.42 -3.14
CA PHE A 33 -16.59 6.28 -3.92
C PHE A 33 -17.34 4.98 -3.60
N GLU A 34 -17.85 4.83 -2.38
CA GLU A 34 -18.67 3.70 -1.93
C GLU A 34 -19.85 3.44 -2.89
N LYS A 35 -20.44 4.49 -3.47
CA LYS A 35 -21.52 4.38 -4.45
C LYS A 35 -21.05 3.80 -5.79
N VAL A 36 -19.80 4.09 -6.17
CA VAL A 36 -19.17 3.50 -7.37
C VAL A 36 -18.90 2.04 -7.13
N VAL A 37 -18.29 1.72 -5.99
CA VAL A 37 -17.94 0.35 -5.61
C VAL A 37 -19.19 -0.52 -5.59
N ASP A 38 -20.24 -0.12 -4.88
CA ASP A 38 -21.50 -0.85 -4.81
C ASP A 38 -22.14 -1.04 -6.20
N SER A 39 -22.17 0.01 -7.01
CA SER A 39 -22.73 -0.06 -8.37
C SER A 39 -21.92 -0.96 -9.32
N LEU A 40 -20.60 -1.03 -9.20
CA LEU A 40 -19.76 -1.90 -10.03
C LEU A 40 -19.78 -3.34 -9.53
N TYR A 41 -19.80 -3.55 -8.21
CA TYR A 41 -19.79 -4.86 -7.57
C TYR A 41 -20.95 -5.76 -7.99
N ILE A 42 -22.15 -5.21 -8.17
CA ILE A 42 -23.36 -5.98 -8.55
C ILE A 42 -23.35 -6.52 -9.97
N ARG A 43 -22.29 -6.24 -10.75
CA ARG A 43 -22.20 -6.61 -12.17
C ARG A 43 -21.39 -7.90 -12.32
N ASP A 44 -22.02 -8.98 -12.72
CA ASP A 44 -21.39 -10.31 -12.84
C ASP A 44 -20.18 -10.35 -13.79
N TYR A 45 -20.12 -9.41 -14.74
CA TYR A 45 -19.01 -9.30 -15.68
C TYR A 45 -17.85 -8.43 -15.17
N ILE A 46 -17.93 -7.89 -13.95
CA ILE A 46 -16.86 -7.11 -13.31
C ILE A 46 -16.31 -7.88 -12.10
N ASP A 47 -15.00 -7.98 -12.04
CA ASP A 47 -14.24 -8.36 -10.87
C ASP A 47 -13.50 -7.13 -10.37
N LEU A 48 -13.86 -6.65 -9.17
CA LEU A 48 -13.45 -5.34 -8.68
C LEU A 48 -12.38 -5.47 -7.59
N TYR A 49 -11.26 -4.81 -7.82
CA TYR A 49 -10.15 -4.68 -6.87
C TYR A 49 -10.01 -3.23 -6.47
N ILE A 50 -10.00 -2.98 -5.18
CA ILE A 50 -9.84 -1.62 -4.64
C ILE A 50 -8.65 -1.58 -3.69
N THR A 51 -7.87 -0.52 -3.76
CA THR A 51 -6.81 -0.25 -2.80
C THR A 51 -7.06 1.09 -2.11
N GLY A 52 -6.40 1.28 -0.98
CA GLY A 52 -6.38 2.54 -0.26
C GLY A 52 -5.69 2.42 1.08
N SER A 53 -5.42 3.56 1.69
CA SER A 53 -4.80 3.58 3.01
C SER A 53 -5.74 3.01 4.06
N ASN A 54 -5.22 2.07 4.81
CA ASN A 54 -5.86 1.13 5.73
C ASN A 54 -6.97 1.69 6.65
N ALA A 55 -6.78 2.86 7.22
CA ALA A 55 -7.69 3.35 8.25
C ALA A 55 -9.05 3.86 7.73
N PHE A 56 -9.19 4.11 6.41
CA PHE A 56 -10.45 4.57 5.83
C PHE A 56 -11.38 3.42 5.43
N PHE A 57 -10.83 2.25 5.10
CA PHE A 57 -11.64 1.10 4.70
C PHE A 57 -12.28 0.36 5.88
N LEU A 58 -11.68 0.47 7.06
CA LEU A 58 -12.14 -0.24 8.26
C LEU A 58 -13.16 0.53 9.09
N SER A 59 -13.32 1.83 8.86
CA SER A 59 -14.22 2.68 9.64
C SER A 59 -15.21 3.41 8.74
N GLY A 60 -16.43 2.91 8.63
CA GLY A 60 -17.48 3.70 8.03
C GLY A 60 -18.43 2.96 7.08
N GLU A 61 -19.03 3.72 6.19
CA GLU A 61 -20.09 3.28 5.28
C GLU A 61 -19.67 2.10 4.37
N LEU A 62 -18.39 2.04 3.97
CA LEU A 62 -17.91 0.95 3.10
C LEU A 62 -17.92 -0.40 3.83
N ALA A 63 -17.46 -0.45 5.07
CA ALA A 63 -17.51 -1.67 5.88
C ALA A 63 -18.95 -2.16 6.04
N THR A 64 -19.89 -1.24 6.20
CA THR A 64 -21.32 -1.57 6.33
C THR A 64 -21.93 -2.03 5.00
N LEU A 65 -21.64 -1.33 3.90
CA LEU A 65 -22.18 -1.64 2.57
C LEU A 65 -21.65 -2.95 2.00
N LEU A 66 -20.38 -3.26 2.25
CA LEU A 66 -19.70 -4.42 1.69
C LEU A 66 -19.56 -5.59 2.69
N THR A 67 -20.15 -5.51 3.90
CA THR A 67 -20.04 -6.57 4.90
C THR A 67 -20.41 -7.94 4.31
N GLY A 68 -19.47 -8.88 4.39
CA GLY A 68 -19.63 -10.24 3.85
C GLY A 68 -19.56 -10.36 2.32
N ARG A 69 -19.20 -9.28 1.60
CA ARG A 69 -19.15 -9.24 0.13
C ARG A 69 -17.75 -8.99 -0.45
N TYR A 70 -16.72 -8.95 0.38
CA TYR A 70 -15.34 -8.74 -0.06
C TYR A 70 -14.38 -9.66 0.68
N ILE A 71 -13.23 -9.84 0.09
CA ILE A 71 -12.07 -10.49 0.71
C ILE A 71 -11.02 -9.40 0.93
N GLU A 72 -10.62 -9.23 2.18
CA GLU A 72 -9.55 -8.30 2.51
C GLU A 72 -8.20 -9.01 2.41
N GLN A 73 -7.27 -8.38 1.70
CA GLN A 73 -5.92 -8.86 1.57
C GLN A 73 -4.93 -7.80 2.06
N HIS A 74 -4.26 -8.12 3.17
CA HIS A 74 -3.19 -7.29 3.68
C HIS A 74 -1.90 -7.55 2.91
N VAL A 75 -1.35 -6.50 2.29
CA VAL A 75 -0.04 -6.56 1.62
C VAL A 75 0.99 -5.95 2.55
N LEU A 76 1.86 -6.81 3.08
CA LEU A 76 2.97 -6.42 3.94
C LEU A 76 4.25 -6.22 3.12
N PRO A 77 5.24 -5.51 3.65
CA PRO A 77 6.60 -5.58 3.13
C PRO A 77 7.08 -7.04 3.10
N LEU A 78 8.14 -7.32 2.34
CA LEU A 78 8.67 -8.67 2.21
C LEU A 78 9.00 -9.29 3.57
N SER A 79 8.66 -10.56 3.74
CA SER A 79 9.21 -11.38 4.82
C SER A 79 10.70 -11.64 4.58
N PHE A 80 11.43 -12.00 5.63
CA PHE A 80 12.85 -12.37 5.50
C PHE A 80 13.05 -13.55 4.52
N GLN A 81 12.12 -14.48 4.48
CA GLN A 81 12.22 -15.62 3.57
C GLN A 81 12.07 -15.18 2.11
N GLU A 82 11.10 -14.34 1.78
CA GLU A 82 10.91 -13.79 0.43
C GLU A 82 12.11 -12.93 0.02
N PHE A 83 12.61 -12.08 0.92
CA PHE A 83 13.82 -11.29 0.71
C PHE A 83 15.02 -12.18 0.38
N LYS A 84 15.25 -13.22 1.17
CA LYS A 84 16.34 -14.17 0.97
C LYS A 84 16.20 -14.92 -0.35
N GLN A 85 14.99 -15.41 -0.66
CA GLN A 85 14.73 -16.16 -1.89
C GLN A 85 15.00 -15.29 -3.11
N TRP A 86 14.52 -14.06 -3.13
CA TRP A 86 14.77 -13.14 -4.23
C TRP A 86 16.28 -12.92 -4.47
N HIS A 87 17.03 -12.71 -3.41
CA HIS A 87 18.48 -12.53 -3.52
C HIS A 87 19.22 -13.78 -4.01
N ILE A 88 18.82 -14.98 -3.59
CA ILE A 88 19.39 -16.23 -4.07
C ILE A 88 19.15 -16.42 -5.57
N GLU A 89 17.97 -16.07 -6.06
CA GLU A 89 17.58 -16.22 -7.44
C GLU A 89 18.23 -15.17 -8.37
N ASN A 90 18.41 -13.95 -7.88
CA ASN A 90 18.83 -12.82 -8.72
C ASN A 90 20.28 -12.38 -8.50
N ASN A 91 20.96 -12.86 -7.45
CA ASN A 91 22.32 -12.45 -7.12
C ASN A 91 23.19 -13.64 -6.70
N PRO A 92 23.92 -14.27 -7.63
CA PRO A 92 24.73 -15.46 -7.33
C PRO A 92 25.79 -15.26 -6.25
N THR A 93 26.31 -14.04 -6.08
CA THR A 93 27.34 -13.74 -5.07
C THR A 93 26.81 -13.77 -3.64
N ILE A 94 25.50 -13.61 -3.47
CA ILE A 94 24.84 -13.64 -2.16
C ILE A 94 24.78 -15.06 -1.55
N GLN A 95 24.90 -16.10 -2.36
CA GLN A 95 24.91 -17.48 -1.85
C GLN A 95 26.06 -17.74 -0.85
N GLN A 96 27.09 -16.89 -0.84
CA GLN A 96 28.22 -16.97 0.10
C GLN A 96 27.94 -16.24 1.41
N LEU A 97 26.87 -15.43 1.51
CA LEU A 97 26.53 -14.70 2.73
C LEU A 97 25.86 -15.61 3.76
N SER A 98 26.19 -15.40 5.02
CA SER A 98 25.49 -16.05 6.11
C SER A 98 24.05 -15.53 6.25
N ASN A 99 23.17 -16.31 6.88
CA ASN A 99 21.82 -15.83 7.24
C ASN A 99 21.85 -14.58 8.11
N ARG A 100 22.88 -14.38 8.91
CA ARG A 100 23.08 -13.20 9.75
C ARG A 100 23.32 -11.95 8.90
N ASP A 101 24.15 -12.08 7.85
CA ASP A 101 24.45 -10.94 6.96
C ASP A 101 23.24 -10.58 6.12
N LEU A 102 22.53 -11.59 5.60
CA LEU A 102 21.26 -11.40 4.89
C LEU A 102 20.19 -10.74 5.77
N TYR A 103 20.10 -11.14 7.04
CA TYR A 103 19.18 -10.53 7.98
C TYR A 103 19.55 -9.08 8.28
N ALA A 104 20.83 -8.77 8.40
CA ALA A 104 21.30 -7.39 8.58
C ALA A 104 21.00 -6.51 7.35
N MET A 105 20.97 -7.08 6.15
CA MET A 105 20.50 -6.38 4.93
C MET A 105 18.97 -6.18 4.98
N TYR A 106 18.23 -7.23 5.30
CA TYR A 106 16.77 -7.20 5.41
C TYR A 106 16.27 -6.14 6.41
N THR A 107 16.92 -6.00 7.57
CA THR A 107 16.53 -5.00 8.58
C THR A 107 16.74 -3.55 8.14
N ARG A 108 17.51 -3.32 7.07
CA ARG A 108 17.66 -1.98 6.47
C ARG A 108 16.47 -1.60 5.62
N SER A 109 15.93 -2.56 4.87
CA SER A 109 14.71 -2.41 4.08
C SER A 109 14.12 -3.75 3.71
N SER A 110 12.80 -3.86 3.86
CA SER A 110 11.98 -4.99 3.39
C SER A 110 11.00 -4.58 2.28
N PHE A 111 11.17 -3.40 1.71
CA PHE A 111 10.36 -2.96 0.58
C PHE A 111 10.83 -3.60 -0.73
N PRO A 112 9.94 -4.19 -1.55
CA PRO A 112 10.31 -4.85 -2.79
C PRO A 112 11.14 -3.97 -3.75
N TYR A 113 10.81 -2.69 -3.83
CA TYR A 113 11.52 -1.76 -4.71
C TYR A 113 13.00 -1.60 -4.37
N THR A 114 13.37 -1.72 -3.10
CA THR A 114 14.77 -1.61 -2.67
C THR A 114 15.64 -2.82 -3.03
N LEU A 115 15.04 -3.94 -3.41
CA LEU A 115 15.79 -5.12 -3.86
C LEU A 115 16.62 -4.87 -5.13
N ALA A 116 16.11 -4.02 -6.02
CA ALA A 116 16.78 -3.67 -7.27
C ALA A 116 17.86 -2.57 -7.12
N MET A 117 17.96 -1.97 -5.93
CA MET A 117 18.93 -0.91 -5.67
C MET A 117 20.29 -1.51 -5.31
N THR A 118 21.33 -1.04 -5.98
CA THR A 118 22.71 -1.49 -5.75
C THR A 118 23.49 -0.57 -4.81
N ASN A 119 23.00 0.66 -4.62
CA ASN A 119 23.63 1.68 -3.82
C ASN A 119 22.87 1.92 -2.50
N GLN A 120 23.58 1.83 -1.37
CA GLN A 120 22.98 2.06 -0.05
C GLN A 120 22.43 3.49 0.11
N GLN A 121 23.04 4.48 -0.53
CA GLN A 121 22.55 5.86 -0.48
C GLN A 121 21.20 5.99 -1.19
N GLU A 122 21.04 5.37 -2.35
CA GLU A 122 19.77 5.36 -3.09
C GLU A 122 18.65 4.70 -2.25
N THR A 123 18.96 3.59 -1.58
CA THR A 123 18.03 2.94 -0.66
C THR A 123 17.63 3.87 0.49
N TYR A 124 18.59 4.55 1.09
CA TYR A 124 18.33 5.50 2.17
C TYR A 124 17.45 6.66 1.70
N ASP A 125 17.80 7.28 0.58
CA ASP A 125 17.06 8.41 0.01
C ASP A 125 15.62 8.01 -0.35
N TYR A 126 15.44 6.82 -0.91
CA TYR A 126 14.11 6.26 -1.17
C TYR A 126 13.30 6.07 0.12
N LEU A 127 13.88 5.48 1.15
CA LEU A 127 13.19 5.26 2.42
C LEU A 127 12.85 6.58 3.13
N GLN A 128 13.72 7.58 3.03
CA GLN A 128 13.43 8.93 3.52
C GLN A 128 12.25 9.57 2.77
N ALA A 129 12.18 9.39 1.44
CA ALA A 129 11.07 9.89 0.64
C ALA A 129 9.74 9.18 0.99
N VAL A 130 9.78 7.85 1.20
CA VAL A 130 8.61 7.07 1.67
C VAL A 130 8.16 7.56 3.04
N TYR A 131 9.09 7.69 3.99
CA TYR A 131 8.80 8.19 5.34
C TYR A 131 8.16 9.59 5.29
N ALA A 132 8.75 10.51 4.55
CA ALA A 132 8.22 11.86 4.37
C ALA A 132 6.81 11.83 3.75
N SER A 133 6.60 10.99 2.73
CA SER A 133 5.30 10.87 2.08
C SER A 133 4.23 10.38 3.06
N VAL A 134 4.51 9.35 3.85
CA VAL A 134 3.59 8.82 4.87
C VAL A 134 3.29 9.87 5.94
N MET A 135 4.34 10.55 6.43
CA MET A 135 4.16 11.60 7.44
C MET A 135 3.28 12.74 6.94
N PHE A 136 3.56 13.27 5.74
CA PHE A 136 2.84 14.43 5.21
C PHE A 136 1.45 14.11 4.65
N LYS A 137 1.27 12.94 4.02
CA LYS A 137 -0.01 12.60 3.38
C LYS A 137 -0.98 11.91 4.32
N ASP A 138 -0.48 11.10 5.25
CA ASP A 138 -1.33 10.24 6.07
C ASP A 138 -1.37 10.67 7.53
N VAL A 139 -0.22 10.89 8.17
CA VAL A 139 -0.15 11.09 9.62
C VAL A 139 -0.56 12.50 10.03
N ILE A 140 0.06 13.52 9.44
CA ILE A 140 -0.19 14.94 9.79
C ILE A 140 -1.65 15.33 9.56
N PRO A 141 -2.28 15.03 8.41
CA PRO A 141 -3.69 15.36 8.19
C PRO A 141 -4.65 14.70 9.18
N ARG A 142 -4.31 13.47 9.64
CA ARG A 142 -5.16 12.75 10.60
C ARG A 142 -5.09 13.30 12.03
N LEU A 143 -3.91 13.72 12.43
CA LEU A 143 -3.70 14.26 13.78
C LEU A 143 -4.14 15.72 13.90
N ASN A 144 -4.39 16.39 12.76
CA ASN A 144 -4.73 17.80 12.69
C ASN A 144 -3.76 18.66 13.53
N THR A 145 -2.47 18.32 13.48
CA THR A 145 -1.42 18.99 14.27
C THR A 145 -0.59 19.89 13.37
N GLU A 146 -0.27 21.06 13.88
CA GLU A 146 0.69 21.99 13.25
C GLU A 146 2.12 21.78 13.80
N ASP A 147 2.27 21.03 14.90
CA ASP A 147 3.56 20.76 15.52
C ASP A 147 4.24 19.52 14.93
N ILE A 148 4.79 19.70 13.74
CA ILE A 148 5.53 18.65 13.00
C ILE A 148 6.77 18.19 13.79
N ASN A 149 7.45 19.11 14.49
CA ASN A 149 8.67 18.78 15.21
C ASN A 149 8.41 17.83 16.38
N SER A 150 7.33 18.05 17.13
CA SER A 150 6.93 17.14 18.21
C SER A 150 6.50 15.79 17.67
N LEU A 151 5.80 15.75 16.53
CA LEU A 151 5.41 14.52 15.88
C LEU A 151 6.62 13.69 15.44
N GLU A 152 7.62 14.31 14.82
CA GLU A 152 8.87 13.62 14.44
C GLU A 152 9.63 13.09 15.67
N ARG A 153 9.66 13.84 16.77
CA ARG A 153 10.28 13.38 18.02
C ARG A 153 9.58 12.14 18.57
N VAL A 154 8.25 12.13 18.56
CA VAL A 154 7.45 10.98 18.98
C VAL A 154 7.70 9.77 18.07
N ALA A 155 7.68 9.95 16.75
CA ALA A 155 7.95 8.88 15.79
C ALA A 155 9.36 8.27 16.00
N LYS A 156 10.37 9.10 16.16
CA LYS A 156 11.75 8.66 16.46
C LYS A 156 11.87 7.96 17.82
N TYR A 157 11.13 8.43 18.82
CA TYR A 157 11.09 7.77 20.13
C TYR A 157 10.47 6.38 20.01
N LEU A 158 9.30 6.26 19.38
CA LEU A 158 8.62 4.99 19.17
C LEU A 158 9.51 3.99 18.41
N ALA A 159 10.17 4.42 17.34
CA ALA A 159 11.09 3.58 16.60
C ALA A 159 12.28 3.05 17.44
N ARG A 160 12.70 3.78 18.48
CA ARG A 160 13.78 3.34 19.37
C ARG A 160 13.33 2.35 20.43
N VAL A 161 12.06 2.38 20.84
CA VAL A 161 11.55 1.52 21.92
C VAL A 161 10.84 0.27 21.40
N THR A 162 10.55 0.20 20.11
CA THR A 162 9.92 -0.96 19.45
C THR A 162 10.93 -1.84 18.70
N GLY A 163 12.14 -1.40 18.48
CA GLY A 163 13.26 -2.10 17.83
C GLY A 163 14.35 -2.36 18.82
#